data_aaac03229976cc8953b879384b52e87b
#
_entry.id   aaac03229976cc8953b879384b52e87b
#
_cell.length_a   1.000
_cell.length_b   1.000
_cell.length_c   1.000
_cell.angle_alpha   90.00
_cell.angle_beta   90.00
_cell.angle_gamma   90.00
#
_symmetry.space_group_name_H-M   'P 1'
#
loop_
_entity.id
_entity.type
_entity.pdbx_description
1 polymer ?
#
loop_
_entity_poly.entity_id
_entity_poly.type
_entity_poly.pdbx_seq_one_letter_code
_entity_poly.pdbx_strand_id
1 'polypeptide(L)'
;MHLKRIILICILAACMILAGSLHLTQNFRPPPADPMRTIHDIWTGDFEQMVERNLIRALVPYSRTHYFLDGAQPRGLTYERLKAFEHHINAALERDILKVRVVIIPTPRDRLLPDLMAGRGDIAAGHLMVSPEWENRVAFTIPAFTDVDEIVVTGPAAPPIFTIEDLSGKTLHVRPSCSYYDSLVRLNRHFQKRRLPPATIILMSEILEDEDILEMIHAGIISISVIDSIKAGLWSQVFSDITFHHDMVLCSGGEIAWAVRKNSPMLKNQLNDFWCFHQPGTKMGNILIHKYLQNDQWISNPLGKNALERFEEAVPLFQRYANQYGFDWLMIAAMAFQESGIDQSRISPAGALGVMQVLPSTAAHFRIDIPDVHDIESNIHAGLKYLRFITDRYFDDDALDDFNAMLFAMAAYNAGPARIIRFRREAAESGLNPDIWFGNVEIIAAQRIGRETVEYVGNIYKYYLTYRLFQEKDAAKQALKRQYYDR
;
A
#
# COMPACT_ATOMS: atom_id res chain seq x y z
N MET A 1 -8.10 73.41 11.75
CA MET A 1 -7.05 72.39 12.11
C MET A 1 -7.61 71.07 12.63
N HIS A 2 -8.74 71.04 13.35
CA HIS A 2 -9.29 69.81 13.96
C HIS A 2 -9.88 68.84 12.96
N LEU A 3 -10.55 69.25 11.88
CA LEU A 3 -11.18 68.37 10.91
C LEU A 3 -10.18 67.48 10.13
N LYS A 4 -9.02 68.01 9.76
CA LYS A 4 -7.97 67.26 9.08
C LYS A 4 -7.30 66.16 9.98
N ARG A 5 -7.25 66.36 11.31
CA ARG A 5 -6.75 65.35 12.27
C ARG A 5 -7.76 64.21 12.46
N ILE A 6 -9.07 64.53 12.48
CA ILE A 6 -10.11 63.49 12.61
C ILE A 6 -10.13 62.58 11.35
N ILE A 7 -10.04 63.18 10.16
CA ILE A 7 -10.01 62.41 8.91
C ILE A 7 -8.73 61.48 8.84
N LEU A 8 -7.59 61.98 9.29
CA LEU A 8 -6.34 61.17 9.31
C LEU A 8 -6.40 60.02 10.30
N ILE A 9 -7.04 60.20 11.47
CA ILE A 9 -7.27 59.13 12.46
C ILE A 9 -8.25 58.07 11.94
N CYS A 10 -9.31 58.48 11.25
CA CYS A 10 -10.26 57.56 10.65
C CYS A 10 -9.62 56.74 9.50
N ILE A 11 -8.76 57.34 8.67
CA ILE A 11 -8.03 56.63 7.62
C ILE A 11 -7.04 55.69 8.21
N LEU A 12 -6.29 56.04 9.26
CA LEU A 12 -5.39 55.12 9.95
C LEU A 12 -6.12 53.98 10.65
N ALA A 13 -7.25 54.21 11.25
CA ALA A 13 -8.08 53.16 11.85
C ALA A 13 -8.66 52.20 10.77
N ALA A 14 -9.09 52.73 9.63
CA ALA A 14 -9.58 51.92 8.50
C ALA A 14 -8.47 51.10 7.87
N CYS A 15 -7.25 51.64 7.76
CA CYS A 15 -6.07 50.92 7.29
C CYS A 15 -5.64 49.78 8.26
N MET A 16 -5.71 50.00 9.58
CA MET A 16 -5.44 48.97 10.58
C MET A 16 -6.49 47.84 10.59
N ILE A 17 -7.76 48.16 10.37
CA ILE A 17 -8.84 47.15 10.24
C ILE A 17 -8.67 46.36 8.95
N LEU A 18 -8.29 46.99 7.83
CA LEU A 18 -8.03 46.35 6.56
C LEU A 18 -6.73 45.48 6.64
N ALA A 19 -5.67 45.93 7.30
CA ALA A 19 -4.46 45.16 7.51
C ALA A 19 -4.71 43.97 8.46
N GLY A 20 -5.51 44.14 9.50
CA GLY A 20 -5.92 43.04 10.39
C GLY A 20 -6.81 42.01 9.69
N SER A 21 -7.70 42.43 8.79
CA SER A 21 -8.50 41.48 8.00
C SER A 21 -7.68 40.75 6.91
N LEU A 22 -6.67 41.39 6.33
CA LEU A 22 -5.75 40.71 5.41
C LEU A 22 -4.81 39.69 6.11
N HIS A 23 -4.43 39.94 7.37
CA HIS A 23 -3.66 38.95 8.15
C HIS A 23 -4.50 37.78 8.66
N LEU A 24 -5.80 37.95 8.85
CA LEU A 24 -6.73 36.88 9.26
C LEU A 24 -7.16 35.96 8.10
N THR A 25 -6.98 36.37 6.84
CA THR A 25 -7.32 35.53 5.68
C THR A 25 -6.19 34.65 5.18
N GLN A 26 -4.95 34.77 5.70
CA GLN A 26 -3.80 34.01 5.22
C GLN A 26 -3.55 32.68 5.92
N ASN A 27 -4.30 32.28 6.95
CA ASN A 27 -4.07 31.03 7.67
C ASN A 27 -5.28 30.13 7.87
N PHE A 28 -6.35 30.31 7.10
CA PHE A 28 -7.40 29.27 7.06
C PHE A 28 -6.91 28.15 6.12
N ARG A 29 -5.98 27.30 6.60
CA ARG A 29 -5.87 25.95 6.04
C ARG A 29 -7.16 25.24 6.41
N PRO A 30 -7.95 24.74 5.44
CA PRO A 30 -9.08 23.89 5.78
C PRO A 30 -8.56 22.77 6.68
N PRO A 31 -9.37 22.30 7.67
CA PRO A 31 -8.97 21.16 8.50
C PRO A 31 -8.51 20.05 7.56
N PRO A 32 -7.40 19.34 7.86
CA PRO A 32 -6.99 18.22 7.05
C PRO A 32 -8.16 17.26 6.98
N ALA A 33 -8.64 17.04 5.77
CA ALA A 33 -9.70 16.08 5.50
C ALA A 33 -9.31 14.75 6.13
N ASP A 34 -10.30 14.00 6.64
CA ASP A 34 -10.14 12.60 7.09
C ASP A 34 -9.06 11.92 6.23
N PRO A 35 -7.96 11.43 6.81
CA PRO A 35 -6.88 10.82 6.04
C PRO A 35 -7.35 9.67 5.14
N MET A 36 -8.47 9.00 5.46
CA MET A 36 -9.13 8.05 4.57
C MET A 36 -9.75 8.74 3.35
N ARG A 37 -10.31 9.94 3.49
CA ARG A 37 -10.76 10.76 2.35
C ARG A 37 -9.59 11.16 1.47
N THR A 38 -8.47 11.62 2.03
CA THR A 38 -7.29 12.06 1.26
C THR A 38 -6.66 10.96 0.41
N ILE A 39 -6.80 9.69 0.78
CA ILE A 39 -6.28 8.56 -0.02
C ILE A 39 -7.13 8.34 -1.26
N HIS A 40 -8.44 8.47 -1.15
CA HIS A 40 -9.38 8.25 -2.26
C HIS A 40 -9.72 9.53 -3.05
N ASP A 41 -9.33 10.71 -2.53
CA ASP A 41 -9.59 11.98 -3.20
C ASP A 41 -8.84 12.11 -4.52
N ILE A 42 -9.48 12.72 -5.50
CA ILE A 42 -8.84 13.10 -6.74
C ILE A 42 -7.87 14.26 -6.45
N TRP A 43 -6.59 14.01 -6.74
CA TRP A 43 -5.53 14.98 -6.51
C TRP A 43 -4.39 14.83 -7.52
N THR A 44 -3.83 15.93 -8.02
CA THR A 44 -2.94 15.93 -9.19
C THR A 44 -1.68 16.80 -9.04
N GLY A 45 -1.28 17.16 -7.84
CA GLY A 45 -0.02 17.91 -7.60
C GLY A 45 1.22 17.10 -7.97
N ASP A 46 2.37 17.76 -8.08
CA ASP A 46 3.68 17.13 -8.29
C ASP A 46 4.42 16.91 -6.96
N PHE A 47 5.68 16.51 -7.00
CA PHE A 47 6.48 16.05 -5.86
C PHE A 47 6.53 17.05 -4.71
N GLU A 48 6.72 18.35 -4.96
CA GLU A 48 6.76 19.38 -3.90
C GLU A 48 5.48 19.41 -3.06
N GLN A 49 4.31 19.39 -3.72
CA GLN A 49 3.05 19.35 -3.01
C GLN A 49 2.78 17.99 -2.35
N MET A 50 3.35 16.89 -2.85
CA MET A 50 3.34 15.60 -2.16
C MET A 50 4.16 15.65 -0.87
N VAL A 51 5.29 16.33 -0.90
CA VAL A 51 6.15 16.58 0.28
C VAL A 51 5.44 17.46 1.31
N GLU A 52 4.71 18.49 0.88
CA GLU A 52 3.91 19.35 1.78
C GLU A 52 2.81 18.57 2.52
N ARG A 53 2.11 17.67 1.83
CA ARG A 53 1.06 16.83 2.44
C ARG A 53 1.59 15.55 3.10
N ASN A 54 2.92 15.30 3.08
CA ASN A 54 3.60 14.11 3.60
C ASN A 54 3.06 12.78 3.05
N LEU A 55 2.56 12.75 1.82
CA LEU A 55 1.88 11.58 1.25
C LEU A 55 2.14 11.43 -0.26
N ILE A 56 2.56 10.23 -0.66
CA ILE A 56 2.59 9.74 -2.04
C ILE A 56 1.72 8.48 -2.11
N ARG A 57 0.84 8.38 -3.11
CA ARG A 57 -0.06 7.26 -3.31
C ARG A 57 0.43 6.41 -4.48
N ALA A 58 0.71 5.14 -4.24
CA ALA A 58 1.16 4.20 -5.25
C ALA A 58 0.05 3.18 -5.58
N LEU A 59 -0.41 3.16 -6.82
CA LEU A 59 -1.34 2.19 -7.36
C LEU A 59 -0.56 0.91 -7.71
N VAL A 60 -0.89 -0.22 -7.10
CA VAL A 60 -0.16 -1.48 -7.26
C VAL A 60 -1.16 -2.63 -7.39
N PRO A 61 -0.98 -3.59 -8.33
CA PRO A 61 -1.85 -4.75 -8.39
C PRO A 61 -1.67 -5.63 -7.15
N TYR A 62 -2.79 -6.19 -6.67
CA TYR A 62 -2.76 -7.22 -5.64
C TYR A 62 -2.30 -8.54 -6.25
N SER A 63 -1.08 -8.93 -5.95
CA SER A 63 -0.36 -10.01 -6.61
C SER A 63 0.71 -10.58 -5.70
N ARG A 64 0.87 -11.90 -5.69
CA ARG A 64 1.96 -12.56 -4.95
C ARG A 64 3.35 -12.11 -5.39
N THR A 65 3.51 -11.69 -6.65
CA THR A 65 4.77 -11.13 -7.15
C THR A 65 5.00 -9.69 -6.66
N HIS A 66 3.96 -8.85 -6.68
CA HIS A 66 4.12 -7.40 -6.53
C HIS A 66 3.79 -6.88 -5.15
N TYR A 67 2.60 -7.22 -4.64
CA TYR A 67 2.12 -6.72 -3.35
C TYR A 67 1.05 -7.64 -2.78
N PHE A 68 1.32 -8.25 -1.63
CA PHE A 68 0.43 -9.16 -0.92
C PHE A 68 0.66 -9.09 0.59
N LEU A 69 -0.24 -9.66 1.37
CA LEU A 69 -0.05 -9.89 2.80
C LEU A 69 0.41 -11.33 3.06
N ASP A 70 1.48 -11.46 3.85
CA ASP A 70 1.96 -12.70 4.44
C ASP A 70 1.62 -12.65 5.95
N GLY A 71 0.50 -13.21 6.33
CA GLY A 71 -0.13 -12.89 7.61
C GLY A 71 -0.45 -11.39 7.69
N ALA A 72 0.06 -10.72 8.73
CA ALA A 72 -0.06 -9.27 8.87
C ALA A 72 1.04 -8.48 8.16
N GLN A 73 2.03 -9.13 7.56
CA GLN A 73 3.20 -8.45 6.98
C GLN A 73 3.03 -8.18 5.49
N PRO A 74 3.07 -6.90 5.04
CA PRO A 74 3.12 -6.57 3.63
C PRO A 74 4.41 -7.05 2.98
N ARG A 75 4.30 -7.66 1.78
CA ARG A 75 5.41 -8.23 1.02
C ARG A 75 5.23 -8.01 -0.48
N GLY A 76 6.24 -8.38 -1.23
CA GLY A 76 6.29 -8.35 -2.69
C GLY A 76 7.38 -7.45 -3.23
N LEU A 77 7.79 -7.71 -4.47
CA LEU A 77 8.88 -6.97 -5.13
C LEU A 77 8.58 -5.47 -5.21
N THR A 78 7.36 -5.11 -5.60
CA THR A 78 6.96 -3.70 -5.73
C THR A 78 6.81 -3.04 -4.37
N TYR A 79 6.31 -3.76 -3.36
CA TYR A 79 6.26 -3.28 -1.98
C TYR A 79 7.65 -2.89 -1.46
N GLU A 80 8.63 -3.79 -1.57
CA GLU A 80 9.99 -3.52 -1.08
C GLU A 80 10.66 -2.35 -1.82
N ARG A 81 10.43 -2.25 -3.14
CA ARG A 81 10.92 -1.12 -3.94
C ARG A 81 10.28 0.21 -3.53
N LEU A 82 8.97 0.25 -3.30
CA LEU A 82 8.29 1.46 -2.83
C LEU A 82 8.71 1.85 -1.41
N LYS A 83 8.96 0.87 -0.54
CA LYS A 83 9.54 1.10 0.79
C LYS A 83 10.97 1.66 0.70
N ALA A 84 11.79 1.12 -0.21
CA ALA A 84 13.14 1.67 -0.46
C ALA A 84 13.07 3.09 -1.05
N PHE A 85 12.10 3.37 -1.93
CA PHE A 85 11.86 4.71 -2.46
C PHE A 85 11.44 5.69 -1.35
N GLU A 86 10.56 5.28 -0.43
CA GLU A 86 10.19 6.08 0.74
C GLU A 86 11.44 6.46 1.58
N HIS A 87 12.34 5.51 1.79
CA HIS A 87 13.61 5.79 2.47
C HIS A 87 14.51 6.75 1.69
N HIS A 88 14.64 6.53 0.38
CA HIS A 88 15.47 7.34 -0.51
C HIS A 88 15.05 8.82 -0.48
N ILE A 89 13.76 9.12 -0.69
CA ILE A 89 13.26 10.49 -0.68
C ILE A 89 13.37 11.16 0.69
N ASN A 90 13.10 10.45 1.78
CA ASN A 90 13.22 11.03 3.12
C ASN A 90 14.68 11.31 3.50
N ALA A 91 15.62 10.48 3.06
CA ALA A 91 17.04 10.74 3.21
C ALA A 91 17.49 11.99 2.40
N ALA A 92 17.04 12.10 1.14
CA ALA A 92 17.35 13.27 0.30
C ALA A 92 16.72 14.57 0.81
N LEU A 93 15.58 14.49 1.49
CA LEU A 93 14.89 15.62 2.11
C LEU A 93 15.36 15.91 3.54
N GLU A 94 16.33 15.15 4.06
CA GLU A 94 16.83 15.22 5.44
C GLU A 94 15.69 15.12 6.49
N ARG A 95 14.65 14.31 6.19
CA ARG A 95 13.48 14.13 7.06
C ARG A 95 13.62 12.89 7.93
N ASP A 96 14.08 13.06 9.14
CA ASP A 96 14.12 12.01 10.16
C ASP A 96 12.80 11.87 10.90
N ILE A 97 12.05 12.96 11.02
CA ILE A 97 10.73 13.07 11.66
C ILE A 97 9.77 13.70 10.64
N LEU A 98 8.47 13.43 10.73
CA LEU A 98 7.46 13.91 9.77
C LEU A 98 7.78 13.50 8.33
N LYS A 99 8.07 12.23 8.16
CA LYS A 99 8.45 11.64 6.87
C LYS A 99 7.32 11.71 5.84
N VAL A 100 7.70 11.88 4.58
CA VAL A 100 6.81 11.59 3.45
C VAL A 100 6.52 10.10 3.43
N ARG A 101 5.26 9.70 3.48
CA ARG A 101 4.82 8.30 3.47
C ARG A 101 4.40 7.88 2.08
N VAL A 102 4.82 6.70 1.66
CA VAL A 102 4.32 6.06 0.45
C VAL A 102 3.23 5.06 0.84
N VAL A 103 1.98 5.37 0.48
CA VAL A 103 0.84 4.49 0.74
C VAL A 103 0.50 3.73 -0.53
N ILE A 104 0.41 2.41 -0.42
CA ILE A 104 0.08 1.53 -1.53
C ILE A 104 -1.43 1.32 -1.57
N ILE A 105 -2.02 1.54 -2.75
CA ILE A 105 -3.44 1.33 -3.03
C ILE A 105 -3.55 0.12 -3.95
N PRO A 106 -4.05 -1.03 -3.46
CA PRO A 106 -4.30 -2.20 -4.30
C PRO A 106 -5.30 -1.84 -5.40
N THR A 107 -4.87 -1.94 -6.65
CA THR A 107 -5.63 -1.46 -7.80
C THR A 107 -5.63 -2.53 -8.89
N PRO A 108 -6.78 -2.91 -9.46
CA PRO A 108 -6.82 -3.83 -10.60
C PRO A 108 -5.99 -3.30 -11.76
N ARG A 109 -5.41 -4.19 -12.55
CA ARG A 109 -4.42 -3.85 -13.57
C ARG A 109 -4.97 -2.90 -14.63
N ASP A 110 -6.20 -3.11 -15.08
CA ASP A 110 -6.90 -2.25 -16.04
C ASP A 110 -7.14 -0.82 -15.52
N ARG A 111 -7.13 -0.63 -14.20
CA ARG A 111 -7.38 0.64 -13.53
C ARG A 111 -6.11 1.41 -13.20
N LEU A 112 -4.92 0.79 -13.24
CA LEU A 112 -3.66 1.42 -12.82
C LEU A 112 -3.42 2.76 -13.54
N LEU A 113 -3.39 2.75 -14.87
CA LEU A 113 -3.12 3.95 -15.66
C LEU A 113 -4.33 4.90 -15.76
N PRO A 114 -5.58 4.43 -15.95
CA PRO A 114 -6.74 5.30 -15.85
C PRO A 114 -6.88 6.02 -14.50
N ASP A 115 -6.68 5.33 -13.38
CA ASP A 115 -6.79 5.91 -12.05
C ASP A 115 -5.61 6.85 -11.74
N LEU A 116 -4.40 6.55 -12.24
CA LEU A 116 -3.27 7.48 -12.21
C LEU A 116 -3.61 8.81 -12.90
N MET A 117 -4.14 8.74 -14.12
CA MET A 117 -4.52 9.92 -14.91
C MET A 117 -5.66 10.70 -14.24
N ALA A 118 -6.60 10.01 -13.62
CA ALA A 118 -7.71 10.61 -12.87
C ALA A 118 -7.27 11.23 -11.52
N GLY A 119 -5.99 11.13 -11.13
CA GLY A 119 -5.49 11.67 -9.88
C GLY A 119 -5.87 10.86 -8.63
N ARG A 120 -6.22 9.58 -8.78
CA ARG A 120 -6.52 8.66 -7.66
C ARG A 120 -5.26 8.04 -7.06
N GLY A 121 -4.13 8.18 -7.73
CA GLY A 121 -2.80 7.80 -7.30
C GLY A 121 -1.76 8.72 -7.91
N ASP A 122 -0.53 8.62 -7.45
CA ASP A 122 0.56 9.49 -7.88
C ASP A 122 1.62 8.69 -8.67
N ILE A 123 1.75 7.40 -8.37
CA ILE A 123 2.61 6.43 -9.06
C ILE A 123 1.74 5.23 -9.45
N ALA A 124 1.90 4.69 -10.66
CA ALA A 124 1.43 3.36 -11.02
C ALA A 124 2.63 2.42 -11.09
N ALA A 125 2.66 1.42 -10.20
CA ALA A 125 3.81 0.53 -10.00
C ALA A 125 3.36 -0.94 -10.04
N GLY A 126 3.27 -1.51 -11.22
CA GLY A 126 2.66 -2.83 -11.37
C GLY A 126 3.25 -3.71 -12.46
N HIS A 127 4.56 -3.62 -12.76
CA HIS A 127 5.14 -4.36 -13.87
C HIS A 127 4.44 -4.00 -15.19
N LEU A 128 4.44 -2.69 -15.50
CA LEU A 128 3.72 -2.15 -16.65
C LEU A 128 4.60 -2.27 -17.90
N MET A 129 4.10 -2.92 -18.92
CA MET A 129 4.71 -2.92 -20.24
C MET A 129 4.58 -1.53 -20.85
N VAL A 130 5.69 -0.93 -21.25
CA VAL A 130 5.72 0.34 -21.96
C VAL A 130 5.13 0.12 -23.34
N SER A 131 4.16 0.95 -23.73
CA SER A 131 3.56 0.88 -25.05
C SER A 131 3.36 2.28 -25.65
N PRO A 132 3.45 2.44 -26.98
CA PRO A 132 3.28 3.74 -27.65
C PRO A 132 1.93 4.41 -27.35
N GLU A 133 0.89 3.63 -27.12
CA GLU A 133 -0.43 4.15 -26.75
C GLU A 133 -0.38 4.90 -25.42
N TRP A 134 0.26 4.30 -24.41
CA TRP A 134 0.32 4.87 -23.07
C TRP A 134 1.40 5.94 -22.92
N GLU A 135 2.51 5.90 -23.68
CA GLU A 135 3.54 6.96 -23.67
C GLU A 135 2.98 8.33 -24.04
N ASN A 136 1.93 8.36 -24.86
CA ASN A 136 1.24 9.60 -25.19
C ASN A 136 0.37 10.15 -24.06
N ARG A 137 0.04 9.36 -23.04
CA ARG A 137 -0.94 9.68 -21.99
C ARG A 137 -0.30 9.82 -20.60
N VAL A 138 0.73 9.04 -20.31
CA VAL A 138 1.46 9.03 -19.04
C VAL A 138 2.97 9.22 -19.28
N ALA A 139 3.74 9.44 -18.24
CA ALA A 139 5.19 9.50 -18.29
C ALA A 139 5.78 8.26 -17.59
N PHE A 140 6.45 7.40 -18.34
CA PHE A 140 7.17 6.25 -17.77
C PHE A 140 8.51 6.67 -17.18
N THR A 141 8.94 5.99 -16.11
CA THR A 141 10.30 6.08 -15.56
C THR A 141 11.30 5.41 -16.52
N ILE A 142 12.60 5.49 -16.21
CA ILE A 142 13.56 4.57 -16.81
C ILE A 142 13.11 3.13 -16.56
N PRO A 143 13.26 2.21 -17.53
CA PRO A 143 12.78 0.84 -17.39
C PRO A 143 13.49 0.09 -16.25
N ALA A 144 12.72 -0.68 -15.50
CA ALA A 144 13.23 -1.63 -14.53
C ALA A 144 13.77 -2.91 -15.19
N PHE A 145 13.19 -3.28 -16.32
CA PHE A 145 13.61 -4.41 -17.15
C PHE A 145 13.49 -4.02 -18.61
N THR A 146 14.47 -4.46 -19.40
CA THR A 146 14.51 -4.35 -20.87
C THR A 146 14.58 -5.75 -21.48
N ASP A 147 14.40 -5.84 -22.78
CA ASP A 147 14.48 -7.08 -23.54
C ASP A 147 13.53 -8.17 -23.02
N VAL A 148 12.32 -7.77 -22.67
CA VAL A 148 11.29 -8.66 -22.13
C VAL A 148 10.52 -9.30 -23.26
N ASP A 149 10.47 -10.63 -23.25
CA ASP A 149 9.74 -11.43 -24.23
C ASP A 149 8.37 -11.86 -23.67
N GLU A 150 7.37 -11.93 -24.55
CA GLU A 150 6.08 -12.55 -24.27
C GLU A 150 6.07 -13.97 -24.83
N ILE A 151 6.02 -14.96 -23.97
CA ILE A 151 6.14 -16.38 -24.30
C ILE A 151 4.86 -17.17 -24.03
N VAL A 152 4.66 -18.24 -24.78
CA VAL A 152 3.55 -19.17 -24.60
C VAL A 152 3.78 -20.06 -23.37
N VAL A 153 2.72 -20.33 -22.61
CA VAL A 153 2.70 -21.32 -21.53
C VAL A 153 1.58 -22.33 -21.73
N THR A 154 1.91 -23.61 -21.46
CA THR A 154 0.97 -24.73 -21.59
C THR A 154 0.96 -25.59 -20.36
N GLY A 155 -0.24 -26.02 -19.94
CA GLY A 155 -0.43 -26.94 -18.82
C GLY A 155 -0.61 -28.41 -19.24
N PRO A 156 -0.82 -29.30 -18.26
CA PRO A 156 -1.00 -30.74 -18.49
C PRO A 156 -2.20 -31.09 -19.40
N ALA A 157 -3.22 -30.23 -19.40
CA ALA A 157 -4.41 -30.39 -20.24
C ALA A 157 -4.27 -29.84 -21.67
N ALA A 158 -3.10 -29.26 -22.02
CA ALA A 158 -2.89 -28.72 -23.36
C ALA A 158 -2.57 -29.83 -24.36
N PRO A 159 -3.04 -29.71 -25.63
CA PRO A 159 -2.53 -30.55 -26.70
C PRO A 159 -1.05 -30.28 -26.93
N PRO A 160 -0.31 -31.19 -27.58
CA PRO A 160 1.09 -30.94 -27.95
C PRO A 160 1.21 -29.67 -28.79
N ILE A 161 2.09 -28.76 -28.38
CA ILE A 161 2.40 -27.48 -29.03
C ILE A 161 3.92 -27.40 -29.17
N PHE A 162 4.42 -27.27 -30.37
CA PHE A 162 5.86 -27.23 -30.67
C PHE A 162 6.28 -25.95 -31.42
N THR A 163 5.32 -25.31 -32.09
CA THR A 163 5.55 -24.08 -32.88
C THR A 163 4.43 -23.08 -32.64
N ILE A 164 4.66 -21.81 -33.01
CA ILE A 164 3.63 -20.75 -32.93
C ILE A 164 2.44 -21.09 -33.82
N GLU A 165 2.66 -21.75 -34.97
CA GLU A 165 1.63 -22.18 -35.89
C GLU A 165 0.67 -23.20 -35.26
N ASP A 166 1.12 -24.02 -34.32
CA ASP A 166 0.27 -24.98 -33.59
C ASP A 166 -0.80 -24.32 -32.70
N LEU A 167 -0.66 -23.02 -32.44
CA LEU A 167 -1.67 -22.21 -31.75
C LEU A 167 -2.90 -21.93 -32.62
N SER A 168 -2.79 -22.17 -33.94
CA SER A 168 -3.93 -21.98 -34.88
C SER A 168 -5.11 -22.86 -34.47
N GLY A 169 -6.30 -22.25 -34.33
CA GLY A 169 -7.52 -22.91 -33.88
C GLY A 169 -7.54 -23.32 -32.41
N LYS A 170 -6.50 -23.01 -31.61
CA LYS A 170 -6.47 -23.29 -30.16
C LYS A 170 -7.12 -22.17 -29.38
N THR A 171 -7.43 -22.48 -28.12
CA THR A 171 -8.02 -21.52 -27.16
C THR A 171 -6.93 -21.03 -26.19
N LEU A 172 -6.74 -19.73 -26.10
CA LEU A 172 -5.81 -19.08 -25.18
C LEU A 172 -6.57 -18.14 -24.24
N HIS A 173 -6.10 -18.07 -23.02
CA HIS A 173 -6.73 -17.28 -21.95
C HIS A 173 -5.81 -16.14 -21.51
N VAL A 174 -6.26 -14.89 -21.64
CA VAL A 174 -5.47 -13.70 -21.25
C VAL A 174 -6.40 -12.59 -20.74
N ARG A 175 -5.87 -11.67 -19.95
CA ARG A 175 -6.61 -10.45 -19.55
C ARG A 175 -6.70 -9.47 -20.73
N PRO A 176 -7.82 -8.74 -20.88
CA PRO A 176 -7.96 -7.76 -21.97
C PRO A 176 -6.99 -6.57 -21.87
N SER A 177 -6.59 -6.15 -20.64
CA SER A 177 -5.71 -4.99 -20.43
C SER A 177 -4.21 -5.30 -20.56
N CYS A 178 -3.82 -6.57 -20.73
CA CYS A 178 -2.41 -6.94 -20.84
C CYS A 178 -1.91 -6.86 -22.28
N SER A 179 -0.61 -6.61 -22.47
CA SER A 179 0.05 -6.57 -23.80
C SER A 179 -0.04 -7.90 -24.55
N TYR A 180 -0.22 -9.02 -23.83
CA TYR A 180 -0.42 -10.35 -24.41
C TYR A 180 -1.65 -10.44 -25.31
N TYR A 181 -2.74 -9.73 -24.95
CA TYR A 181 -3.94 -9.65 -25.79
C TYR A 181 -3.62 -9.03 -27.17
N ASP A 182 -2.88 -7.93 -27.19
CA ASP A 182 -2.49 -7.28 -28.43
C ASP A 182 -1.57 -8.18 -29.27
N SER A 183 -0.67 -8.93 -28.63
CA SER A 183 0.20 -9.89 -29.29
C SER A 183 -0.60 -11.03 -29.94
N LEU A 184 -1.61 -11.55 -29.24
CA LEU A 184 -2.51 -12.58 -29.82
C LEU A 184 -3.37 -12.03 -30.95
N VAL A 185 -3.83 -10.78 -30.86
CA VAL A 185 -4.54 -10.14 -31.99
C VAL A 185 -3.62 -9.99 -33.20
N ARG A 186 -2.36 -9.64 -33.00
CA ARG A 186 -1.35 -9.60 -34.10
C ARG A 186 -1.10 -11.00 -34.68
N LEU A 187 -0.96 -12.02 -33.84
CA LEU A 187 -0.82 -13.40 -34.25
C LEU A 187 -2.02 -13.87 -35.10
N ASN A 188 -3.24 -13.56 -34.69
CA ASN A 188 -4.44 -13.91 -35.46
C ASN A 188 -4.48 -13.24 -36.83
N ARG A 189 -4.00 -11.99 -36.95
CA ARG A 189 -3.83 -11.34 -38.27
C ARG A 189 -2.78 -12.08 -39.12
N HIS A 190 -1.72 -12.62 -38.54
CA HIS A 190 -0.73 -13.43 -39.23
C HIS A 190 -1.35 -14.75 -39.71
N PHE A 191 -2.11 -15.45 -38.87
CA PHE A 191 -2.84 -16.67 -39.24
C PHE A 191 -3.80 -16.44 -40.41
N GLN A 192 -4.59 -15.37 -40.37
CA GLN A 192 -5.48 -14.99 -41.49
C GLN A 192 -4.74 -14.79 -42.82
N LYS A 193 -3.59 -14.12 -42.81
CA LYS A 193 -2.76 -13.95 -44.03
C LYS A 193 -2.27 -15.29 -44.58
N ARG A 194 -2.03 -16.26 -43.73
CA ARG A 194 -1.58 -17.63 -44.09
C ARG A 194 -2.74 -18.60 -44.31
N ARG A 195 -4.00 -18.13 -44.23
CA ARG A 195 -5.22 -18.94 -44.37
C ARG A 195 -5.32 -20.05 -43.28
N LEU A 196 -4.74 -19.82 -42.12
CA LEU A 196 -4.85 -20.67 -40.95
C LEU A 196 -6.06 -20.20 -40.10
N PRO A 197 -6.76 -21.11 -39.41
CA PRO A 197 -7.80 -20.75 -38.44
C PRO A 197 -7.22 -19.82 -37.34
N PRO A 198 -7.91 -18.74 -36.97
CA PRO A 198 -7.45 -17.90 -35.86
C PRO A 198 -7.52 -18.66 -34.52
N ALA A 199 -6.65 -18.33 -33.59
CA ALA A 199 -6.76 -18.76 -32.22
C ALA A 199 -7.97 -18.08 -31.54
N THR A 200 -8.68 -18.84 -30.70
CA THR A 200 -9.78 -18.31 -29.88
C THR A 200 -9.19 -17.65 -28.64
N ILE A 201 -9.46 -16.37 -28.43
CA ILE A 201 -8.98 -15.61 -27.26
C ILE A 201 -10.13 -15.52 -26.25
N ILE A 202 -9.95 -16.14 -25.07
CA ILE A 202 -10.89 -16.03 -23.95
C ILE A 202 -10.36 -14.96 -23.00
N LEU A 203 -11.20 -13.97 -22.72
CA LEU A 203 -10.86 -12.86 -21.84
C LEU A 203 -11.10 -13.24 -20.38
N MET A 204 -10.03 -13.16 -19.59
CA MET A 204 -10.05 -13.39 -18.15
C MET A 204 -10.36 -12.10 -17.40
N SER A 205 -10.84 -12.22 -16.17
CA SER A 205 -11.10 -11.06 -15.33
C SER A 205 -9.81 -10.30 -14.98
N GLU A 206 -9.90 -8.97 -14.94
CA GLU A 206 -8.79 -8.08 -14.59
C GLU A 206 -8.34 -8.15 -13.13
N ILE A 207 -9.12 -8.81 -12.27
CA ILE A 207 -8.76 -9.04 -10.86
C ILE A 207 -7.72 -10.17 -10.75
N LEU A 208 -7.68 -11.09 -11.72
CA LEU A 208 -6.71 -12.18 -11.76
C LEU A 208 -5.36 -11.67 -12.25
N GLU A 209 -4.30 -12.02 -11.55
CA GLU A 209 -2.93 -11.79 -11.97
C GLU A 209 -2.36 -13.02 -12.72
N ASP A 210 -1.16 -12.89 -13.29
CA ASP A 210 -0.58 -13.96 -14.09
C ASP A 210 -0.38 -15.24 -13.29
N GLU A 211 -0.01 -15.14 -12.02
CA GLU A 211 0.10 -16.29 -11.12
C GLU A 211 -1.23 -16.99 -10.86
N ASP A 212 -2.35 -16.26 -10.84
CA ASP A 212 -3.68 -16.87 -10.67
C ASP A 212 -4.06 -17.66 -11.94
N ILE A 213 -3.68 -17.15 -13.13
CA ILE A 213 -3.87 -17.82 -14.40
C ILE A 213 -2.98 -19.08 -14.47
N LEU A 214 -1.73 -19.00 -14.00
CA LEU A 214 -0.84 -20.16 -13.91
C LEU A 214 -1.37 -21.22 -12.94
N GLU A 215 -1.94 -20.86 -11.79
CA GLU A 215 -2.63 -21.80 -10.89
C GLU A 215 -3.76 -22.53 -11.61
N MET A 216 -4.54 -21.85 -12.43
CA MET A 216 -5.63 -22.47 -13.22
C MET A 216 -5.08 -23.38 -14.34
N ILE A 217 -3.94 -23.04 -14.93
CA ILE A 217 -3.23 -23.90 -15.89
C ILE A 217 -2.73 -25.17 -15.19
N HIS A 218 -2.08 -25.04 -14.04
CA HIS A 218 -1.62 -26.14 -13.20
C HIS A 218 -2.77 -27.08 -12.81
N ALA A 219 -3.91 -26.51 -12.42
CA ALA A 219 -5.12 -27.28 -12.08
C ALA A 219 -5.82 -27.90 -13.30
N GLY A 220 -5.36 -27.68 -14.53
CA GLY A 220 -5.96 -28.19 -15.77
C GLY A 220 -7.29 -27.51 -16.16
N ILE A 221 -7.68 -26.44 -15.50
CA ILE A 221 -8.91 -25.66 -15.78
C ILE A 221 -8.79 -24.92 -17.11
N ILE A 222 -7.62 -24.37 -17.38
CA ILE A 222 -7.25 -23.75 -18.66
C ILE A 222 -5.98 -24.40 -19.18
N SER A 223 -5.82 -24.43 -20.51
CA SER A 223 -4.75 -25.20 -21.12
C SER A 223 -3.57 -24.34 -21.58
N ILE A 224 -3.83 -23.14 -22.11
CA ILE A 224 -2.82 -22.31 -22.79
C ILE A 224 -3.02 -20.85 -22.38
N SER A 225 -1.90 -20.16 -22.10
CA SER A 225 -1.86 -18.71 -21.89
C SER A 225 -0.55 -18.11 -22.41
N VAL A 226 -0.31 -16.84 -22.10
CA VAL A 226 0.92 -16.10 -22.39
C VAL A 226 1.40 -15.42 -21.13
N ILE A 227 2.72 -15.36 -20.96
CA ILE A 227 3.36 -14.66 -19.83
C ILE A 227 4.62 -13.95 -20.30
N ASP A 228 5.06 -12.91 -19.60
CA ASP A 228 6.37 -12.31 -19.84
C ASP A 228 7.52 -13.16 -19.27
N SER A 229 8.68 -13.07 -19.93
CA SER A 229 9.87 -13.88 -19.63
C SER A 229 10.40 -13.66 -18.20
N ILE A 230 10.21 -12.46 -17.61
CA ILE A 230 10.65 -12.16 -16.24
C ILE A 230 9.83 -12.95 -15.21
N LYS A 231 8.50 -12.94 -15.35
CA LYS A 231 7.60 -13.72 -14.49
C LYS A 231 7.71 -15.22 -14.77
N ALA A 232 7.91 -15.60 -16.04
CA ALA A 232 8.15 -17.00 -16.40
C ALA A 232 9.36 -17.56 -15.66
N GLY A 233 10.47 -16.81 -15.57
CA GLY A 233 11.67 -17.20 -14.83
C GLY A 233 11.41 -17.45 -13.34
N LEU A 234 10.49 -16.74 -12.71
CA LEU A 234 10.08 -16.98 -11.32
C LEU A 234 9.16 -18.20 -11.22
N TRP A 235 8.05 -18.18 -11.95
CA TRP A 235 6.95 -19.11 -11.75
C TRP A 235 7.24 -20.52 -12.30
N SER A 236 8.22 -20.67 -13.22
CA SER A 236 8.72 -21.98 -13.64
C SER A 236 9.39 -22.77 -12.50
N GLN A 237 9.83 -22.10 -11.44
CA GLN A 237 10.39 -22.76 -10.24
C GLN A 237 9.28 -23.30 -9.33
N VAL A 238 8.08 -22.77 -9.43
CA VAL A 238 6.92 -23.11 -8.59
C VAL A 238 6.03 -24.16 -9.26
N PHE A 239 5.77 -24.02 -10.56
CA PHE A 239 4.89 -24.88 -11.33
C PHE A 239 5.69 -25.81 -12.25
N SER A 240 6.11 -26.95 -11.73
CA SER A 240 6.96 -27.92 -12.46
C SER A 240 6.26 -28.67 -13.60
N ASP A 241 4.95 -28.69 -13.62
CA ASP A 241 4.10 -29.36 -14.62
C ASP A 241 3.57 -28.40 -15.70
N ILE A 242 3.90 -27.11 -15.61
CA ILE A 242 3.63 -26.13 -16.66
C ILE A 242 4.89 -26.05 -17.57
N THR A 243 4.66 -26.09 -18.87
CA THR A 243 5.71 -25.86 -19.86
C THR A 243 5.77 -24.39 -20.25
N PHE A 244 6.90 -23.74 -19.98
CA PHE A 244 7.21 -22.38 -20.42
C PHE A 244 8.02 -22.44 -21.71
N HIS A 245 7.42 -22.05 -22.84
CA HIS A 245 8.02 -22.19 -24.16
C HIS A 245 8.87 -20.96 -24.49
N HIS A 246 10.12 -20.93 -24.03
CA HIS A 246 11.04 -19.81 -24.25
C HIS A 246 11.41 -19.58 -25.73
N ASP A 247 11.21 -20.56 -26.57
CA ASP A 247 11.40 -20.52 -28.03
C ASP A 247 10.14 -20.05 -28.79
N MET A 248 9.00 -19.96 -28.12
CA MET A 248 7.74 -19.52 -28.70
C MET A 248 7.40 -18.08 -28.27
N VAL A 249 8.10 -17.13 -28.86
CA VAL A 249 8.00 -15.70 -28.55
C VAL A 249 6.96 -15.03 -29.42
N LEU A 250 5.93 -14.42 -28.82
CA LEU A 250 4.89 -13.64 -29.52
C LEU A 250 5.28 -12.19 -29.73
N CYS A 251 6.05 -11.62 -28.80
CA CYS A 251 6.59 -10.28 -28.85
C CYS A 251 7.92 -10.24 -28.10
N SER A 252 8.92 -9.53 -28.61
CA SER A 252 10.24 -9.39 -28.00
C SER A 252 10.63 -7.93 -27.81
N GLY A 253 11.64 -7.70 -26.97
CA GLY A 253 12.21 -6.37 -26.75
C GLY A 253 11.31 -5.43 -25.95
N GLY A 254 10.40 -5.96 -25.15
CA GLY A 254 9.55 -5.17 -24.28
C GLY A 254 10.34 -4.48 -23.16
N GLU A 255 9.79 -3.37 -22.65
CA GLU A 255 10.33 -2.64 -21.51
C GLU A 255 9.30 -2.57 -20.39
N ILE A 256 9.73 -2.74 -19.14
CA ILE A 256 8.86 -2.66 -17.97
C ILE A 256 9.27 -1.48 -17.10
N ALA A 257 8.34 -0.56 -16.87
CA ALA A 257 8.57 0.65 -16.10
C ALA A 257 7.43 0.96 -15.12
N TRP A 258 7.68 1.91 -14.22
CA TRP A 258 6.61 2.58 -13.47
C TRP A 258 6.12 3.80 -14.24
N ALA A 259 4.94 4.27 -13.92
CA ALA A 259 4.35 5.43 -14.59
C ALA A 259 3.92 6.50 -13.58
N VAL A 260 4.02 7.75 -14.00
CA VAL A 260 3.49 8.93 -13.32
C VAL A 260 2.66 9.75 -14.30
N ARG A 261 1.88 10.71 -13.81
CA ARG A 261 1.19 11.67 -14.68
C ARG A 261 2.19 12.52 -15.48
N LYS A 262 1.85 12.92 -16.70
CA LYS A 262 2.70 13.80 -17.52
C LYS A 262 3.01 15.15 -16.85
N ASN A 263 2.09 15.64 -16.03
CA ASN A 263 2.27 16.88 -15.27
C ASN A 263 2.96 16.68 -13.91
N SER A 264 3.64 15.55 -13.71
CA SER A 264 4.43 15.27 -12.50
C SER A 264 5.91 14.98 -12.84
N PRO A 265 6.62 15.92 -13.55
CA PRO A 265 8.00 15.71 -13.96
C PRO A 265 8.98 15.60 -12.80
N MET A 266 8.73 16.30 -11.67
CA MET A 266 9.61 16.25 -10.51
C MET A 266 9.53 14.88 -9.81
N LEU A 267 8.33 14.32 -9.66
CA LEU A 267 8.17 12.96 -9.15
C LEU A 267 8.87 11.93 -10.06
N LYS A 268 8.74 12.08 -11.40
CA LYS A 268 9.44 11.23 -12.36
C LYS A 268 10.96 11.28 -12.15
N ASN A 269 11.52 12.47 -11.96
CA ASN A 269 12.96 12.64 -11.73
C ASN A 269 13.39 11.94 -10.44
N GLN A 270 12.65 12.11 -9.33
CA GLN A 270 12.94 11.41 -8.08
C GLN A 270 12.90 9.87 -8.23
N LEU A 271 11.96 9.36 -9.00
CA LEU A 271 11.88 7.94 -9.30
C LEU A 271 13.04 7.46 -10.18
N ASN A 272 13.45 8.25 -11.18
CA ASN A 272 14.58 7.93 -12.04
C ASN A 272 15.90 7.94 -11.24
N ASP A 273 16.11 8.92 -10.37
CA ASP A 273 17.26 8.96 -9.47
C ASP A 273 17.30 7.73 -8.55
N PHE A 274 16.15 7.35 -8.00
CA PHE A 274 16.03 6.11 -7.23
C PHE A 274 16.39 4.87 -8.06
N TRP A 275 15.88 4.77 -9.30
CA TRP A 275 16.14 3.62 -10.17
C TRP A 275 17.61 3.47 -10.54
N CYS A 276 18.41 4.53 -10.64
CA CYS A 276 19.85 4.44 -10.90
C CYS A 276 20.58 3.54 -9.88
N PHE A 277 20.04 3.40 -8.65
CA PHE A 277 20.63 2.59 -7.58
C PHE A 277 19.89 1.27 -7.31
N HIS A 278 18.68 1.05 -7.90
CA HIS A 278 17.79 -0.06 -7.55
C HIS A 278 17.36 -0.92 -8.75
N GLN A 279 17.83 -0.61 -9.96
CA GLN A 279 17.56 -1.43 -11.15
C GLN A 279 18.37 -2.74 -11.14
N PRO A 280 18.02 -3.75 -11.97
CA PRO A 280 18.84 -4.93 -12.21
C PRO A 280 20.27 -4.55 -12.54
N GLY A 281 21.25 -5.32 -12.02
CA GLY A 281 22.68 -5.01 -12.15
C GLY A 281 23.25 -4.17 -11.00
N THR A 282 22.43 -3.44 -10.25
CA THR A 282 22.86 -2.78 -9.01
C THR A 282 22.82 -3.74 -7.81
N LYS A 283 23.61 -3.46 -6.76
CA LYS A 283 23.61 -4.29 -5.54
C LYS A 283 22.22 -4.47 -4.95
N MET A 284 21.47 -3.37 -4.77
CA MET A 284 20.13 -3.43 -4.16
C MET A 284 19.11 -4.08 -5.11
N GLY A 285 19.16 -3.75 -6.39
CA GLY A 285 18.30 -4.38 -7.40
C GLY A 285 18.50 -5.90 -7.44
N ASN A 286 19.75 -6.36 -7.45
CA ASN A 286 20.05 -7.80 -7.49
C ASN A 286 19.60 -8.53 -6.21
N ILE A 287 19.71 -7.93 -5.04
CA ILE A 287 19.19 -8.52 -3.79
C ILE A 287 17.68 -8.75 -3.87
N LEU A 288 16.92 -7.76 -4.36
CA LEU A 288 15.47 -7.88 -4.48
C LEU A 288 15.05 -8.87 -5.56
N ILE A 289 15.78 -8.88 -6.69
CA ILE A 289 15.55 -9.86 -7.78
C ILE A 289 15.81 -11.26 -7.27
N HIS A 290 16.95 -11.50 -6.60
CA HIS A 290 17.26 -12.81 -6.04
C HIS A 290 16.21 -13.26 -5.03
N LYS A 291 15.75 -12.33 -4.15
CA LYS A 291 14.75 -12.64 -3.13
C LYS A 291 13.38 -12.98 -3.73
N TYR A 292 12.93 -12.27 -4.78
CA TYR A 292 11.54 -12.32 -5.26
C TYR A 292 11.35 -12.91 -6.66
N LEU A 293 12.39 -13.00 -7.47
CA LEU A 293 12.33 -13.51 -8.86
C LEU A 293 13.23 -14.73 -9.12
N GLN A 294 14.18 -15.03 -8.23
CA GLN A 294 15.11 -16.15 -8.37
C GLN A 294 15.06 -17.13 -7.20
N ASN A 295 14.14 -16.96 -6.29
CA ASN A 295 13.99 -17.82 -5.11
C ASN A 295 12.50 -17.97 -4.80
N ASP A 296 12.01 -19.20 -4.80
CA ASP A 296 10.61 -19.56 -4.51
C ASP A 296 10.34 -19.76 -3.01
N GLN A 297 11.36 -19.72 -2.15
CA GLN A 297 11.21 -19.97 -0.70
C GLN A 297 10.18 -19.05 -0.04
N TRP A 298 10.01 -17.82 -0.54
CA TRP A 298 9.01 -16.90 -0.03
C TRP A 298 7.57 -17.25 -0.49
N ILE A 299 7.44 -18.08 -1.55
CA ILE A 299 6.15 -18.59 -2.04
C ILE A 299 5.80 -19.88 -1.28
N SER A 300 6.78 -20.78 -1.16
CA SER A 300 6.61 -22.09 -0.52
C SER A 300 6.78 -22.05 1.00
N ASN A 301 7.45 -21.03 1.54
CA ASN A 301 7.68 -20.85 2.96
C ASN A 301 7.59 -19.37 3.33
N PRO A 302 6.39 -18.74 3.22
CA PRO A 302 6.14 -17.40 3.72
C PRO A 302 6.52 -17.40 5.19
N LEU A 303 7.36 -16.46 5.66
CA LEU A 303 7.98 -16.37 6.98
C LEU A 303 7.39 -17.33 8.03
N GLY A 304 7.79 -18.58 7.93
CA GLY A 304 7.41 -19.72 8.75
C GLY A 304 5.88 -19.85 8.89
N LYS A 305 5.35 -21.05 8.69
CA LYS A 305 3.97 -21.43 9.08
C LYS A 305 3.48 -20.67 10.32
N ASN A 306 4.40 -20.36 11.23
CA ASN A 306 4.18 -19.71 12.52
C ASN A 306 3.65 -18.25 12.44
N ALA A 307 3.89 -17.46 11.39
CA ALA A 307 3.40 -16.07 11.35
C ALA A 307 1.96 -15.99 10.82
N LEU A 308 1.64 -16.79 9.81
CA LEU A 308 0.28 -16.88 9.29
C LEU A 308 -0.64 -17.56 10.32
N GLU A 309 -0.21 -18.67 10.91
CA GLU A 309 -0.95 -19.39 11.96
C GLU A 309 -1.24 -18.46 13.15
N ARG A 310 -0.24 -17.72 13.65
CA ARG A 310 -0.44 -16.72 14.72
C ARG A 310 -1.43 -15.63 14.36
N PHE A 311 -1.38 -15.15 13.10
CA PHE A 311 -2.34 -14.14 12.64
C PHE A 311 -3.76 -14.72 12.57
N GLU A 312 -3.91 -15.92 11.99
CA GLU A 312 -5.20 -16.62 11.89
C GLU A 312 -5.80 -16.94 13.28
N GLU A 313 -4.98 -17.31 14.27
CA GLU A 313 -5.40 -17.51 15.66
C GLU A 313 -5.82 -16.19 16.33
N ALA A 314 -5.14 -15.09 16.03
CA ALA A 314 -5.42 -13.80 16.66
C ALA A 314 -6.66 -13.09 16.07
N VAL A 315 -6.99 -13.29 14.78
CA VAL A 315 -8.10 -12.60 14.11
C VAL A 315 -9.45 -12.76 14.84
N PRO A 316 -9.89 -13.96 15.23
CA PRO A 316 -11.15 -14.12 15.97
C PRO A 316 -11.15 -13.39 17.32
N LEU A 317 -9.99 -13.31 17.98
CA LEU A 317 -9.83 -12.60 19.25
C LEU A 317 -9.88 -11.08 19.05
N PHE A 318 -9.20 -10.56 18.01
CA PHE A 318 -9.30 -9.16 17.65
C PHE A 318 -10.74 -8.77 17.32
N GLN A 319 -11.45 -9.56 16.52
CA GLN A 319 -12.85 -9.29 16.16
C GLN A 319 -13.76 -9.30 17.38
N ARG A 320 -13.60 -10.28 18.28
CA ARG A 320 -14.40 -10.39 19.51
C ARG A 320 -14.21 -9.18 20.42
N TYR A 321 -12.97 -8.88 20.77
CA TYR A 321 -12.68 -7.83 21.75
C TYR A 321 -12.77 -6.42 21.15
N ALA A 322 -12.48 -6.23 19.88
CA ALA A 322 -12.73 -4.96 19.20
C ALA A 322 -14.22 -4.63 19.16
N ASN A 323 -15.08 -5.63 18.83
CA ASN A 323 -16.53 -5.46 18.89
C ASN A 323 -17.02 -5.16 20.33
N GLN A 324 -16.48 -5.87 21.33
CA GLN A 324 -16.83 -5.65 22.75
C GLN A 324 -16.51 -4.22 23.21
N TYR A 325 -15.39 -3.64 22.74
CA TYR A 325 -14.90 -2.33 23.17
C TYR A 325 -15.16 -1.20 22.15
N GLY A 326 -15.89 -1.48 21.07
CA GLY A 326 -16.28 -0.47 20.07
C GLY A 326 -15.13 0.02 19.22
N PHE A 327 -14.17 -0.86 18.84
CA PHE A 327 -13.05 -0.54 17.99
C PHE A 327 -13.15 -1.22 16.63
N ASP A 328 -12.51 -0.64 15.60
CA ASP A 328 -12.25 -1.33 14.34
C ASP A 328 -11.16 -2.40 14.56
N TRP A 329 -11.51 -3.67 14.34
CA TRP A 329 -10.60 -4.79 14.59
C TRP A 329 -9.35 -4.76 13.68
N LEU A 330 -9.44 -4.18 12.47
CA LEU A 330 -8.27 -4.01 11.59
C LEU A 330 -7.29 -2.99 12.16
N MET A 331 -7.79 -1.94 12.82
CA MET A 331 -6.95 -0.96 13.50
C MET A 331 -6.23 -1.60 14.70
N ILE A 332 -6.93 -2.46 15.43
CA ILE A 332 -6.34 -3.22 16.55
C ILE A 332 -5.29 -4.21 16.03
N ALA A 333 -5.57 -4.93 14.95
CA ALA A 333 -4.59 -5.83 14.32
C ALA A 333 -3.34 -5.06 13.86
N ALA A 334 -3.51 -3.86 13.29
CA ALA A 334 -2.41 -2.98 12.90
C ALA A 334 -1.57 -2.51 14.11
N MET A 335 -2.24 -2.18 15.22
CA MET A 335 -1.57 -1.84 16.48
C MET A 335 -0.78 -3.03 17.04
N ALA A 336 -1.39 -4.21 17.14
CA ALA A 336 -0.74 -5.43 17.59
C ALA A 336 0.47 -5.81 16.73
N PHE A 337 0.37 -5.59 15.41
CA PHE A 337 1.49 -5.80 14.52
C PHE A 337 2.63 -4.80 14.78
N GLN A 338 2.33 -3.55 15.03
CA GLN A 338 3.33 -2.53 15.40
C GLN A 338 3.99 -2.84 16.76
N GLU A 339 3.23 -3.36 17.73
CA GLU A 339 3.72 -3.68 19.08
C GLU A 339 4.68 -4.88 19.09
N SER A 340 4.29 -5.98 18.47
CA SER A 340 5.02 -7.25 18.61
C SER A 340 5.24 -8.03 17.30
N GLY A 341 4.59 -7.64 16.19
CA GLY A 341 4.46 -8.49 15.00
C GLY A 341 3.46 -9.63 15.23
N ILE A 342 2.50 -9.42 16.14
CA ILE A 342 1.51 -10.43 16.61
C ILE A 342 2.23 -11.67 17.20
N ASP A 343 3.20 -11.42 18.05
CA ASP A 343 4.00 -12.47 18.70
C ASP A 343 3.78 -12.46 20.23
N GLN A 344 3.06 -13.48 20.72
CA GLN A 344 2.78 -13.62 22.14
C GLN A 344 4.04 -13.91 22.99
N SER A 345 5.08 -14.45 22.39
CA SER A 345 6.34 -14.73 23.09
C SER A 345 7.22 -13.50 23.31
N ARG A 346 6.87 -12.36 22.71
CA ARG A 346 7.69 -11.14 22.76
C ARG A 346 7.64 -10.49 24.13
N ILE A 347 8.84 -10.17 24.63
CA ILE A 347 9.02 -9.40 25.88
C ILE A 347 9.87 -8.18 25.54
N SER A 348 9.38 -6.97 25.87
CA SER A 348 10.14 -5.75 25.67
C SER A 348 11.22 -5.56 26.75
N PRO A 349 12.24 -4.70 26.52
CA PRO A 349 13.22 -4.32 27.54
C PRO A 349 12.59 -3.73 28.81
N ALA A 350 11.40 -3.12 28.70
CA ALA A 350 10.63 -2.58 29.82
C ALA A 350 9.77 -3.63 30.53
N GLY A 351 9.77 -4.89 30.07
CA GLY A 351 8.98 -5.98 30.64
C GLY A 351 7.53 -6.03 30.16
N ALA A 352 7.19 -5.34 29.06
CA ALA A 352 5.88 -5.47 28.43
C ALA A 352 5.78 -6.82 27.70
N LEU A 353 4.61 -7.48 27.78
CA LEU A 353 4.39 -8.86 27.36
C LEU A 353 3.46 -8.96 26.15
N GLY A 354 3.76 -9.88 25.26
CA GLY A 354 2.86 -10.48 24.29
C GLY A 354 2.45 -9.60 23.12
N VAL A 355 1.35 -10.00 22.49
CA VAL A 355 0.81 -9.43 21.26
C VAL A 355 0.57 -7.93 21.36
N MET A 356 0.00 -7.46 22.47
CA MET A 356 -0.34 -6.04 22.70
C MET A 356 0.71 -5.31 23.56
N GLN A 357 1.83 -5.95 23.89
CA GLN A 357 2.90 -5.38 24.73
C GLN A 357 2.36 -4.72 26.02
N VAL A 358 1.58 -5.47 26.78
CA VAL A 358 0.98 -4.98 28.03
C VAL A 358 1.95 -5.14 29.18
N LEU A 359 2.16 -4.08 29.96
CA LEU A 359 2.94 -4.17 31.20
C LEU A 359 2.14 -4.92 32.25
N PRO A 360 2.74 -5.86 33.03
CA PRO A 360 2.04 -6.58 34.11
C PRO A 360 1.41 -5.65 35.16
N SER A 361 2.04 -4.50 35.43
CA SER A 361 1.48 -3.49 36.34
C SER A 361 0.22 -2.81 35.75
N THR A 362 0.15 -2.63 34.45
CA THR A 362 -1.03 -2.11 33.77
C THR A 362 -2.15 -3.15 33.77
N ALA A 363 -1.85 -4.40 33.48
CA ALA A 363 -2.78 -5.52 33.49
C ALA A 363 -3.40 -5.76 34.86
N ALA A 364 -2.60 -5.68 35.91
CA ALA A 364 -3.04 -5.84 37.30
C ALA A 364 -3.74 -4.59 37.88
N HIS A 365 -3.76 -3.45 37.17
CA HIS A 365 -4.42 -2.26 37.66
C HIS A 365 -5.93 -2.51 37.81
N PHE A 366 -6.54 -2.06 38.94
CA PHE A 366 -7.93 -2.37 39.32
C PHE A 366 -9.01 -2.07 38.25
N ARG A 367 -8.71 -1.20 37.28
CA ARG A 367 -9.62 -0.89 36.17
C ARG A 367 -9.47 -1.87 35.00
N ILE A 368 -8.34 -2.53 34.90
CA ILE A 368 -8.07 -3.55 33.87
C ILE A 368 -8.40 -4.92 34.43
N ASP A 369 -7.86 -5.24 35.62
CA ASP A 369 -8.18 -6.45 36.38
C ASP A 369 -8.07 -7.75 35.56
N ILE A 370 -6.95 -7.88 34.86
CA ILE A 370 -6.55 -9.04 34.05
C ILE A 370 -5.06 -9.26 34.33
N PRO A 371 -4.69 -9.73 35.55
CA PRO A 371 -3.30 -9.74 35.99
C PRO A 371 -2.42 -10.75 35.23
N ASP A 372 -3.00 -11.82 34.68
CA ASP A 372 -2.30 -12.81 33.88
C ASP A 372 -2.50 -12.51 32.39
N VAL A 373 -1.42 -12.12 31.74
CA VAL A 373 -1.38 -11.78 30.29
C VAL A 373 -0.38 -12.62 29.51
N HIS A 374 -0.06 -13.80 30.04
CA HIS A 374 0.88 -14.71 29.39
C HIS A 374 0.27 -15.48 28.23
N ASP A 375 -1.04 -15.68 28.20
CA ASP A 375 -1.74 -16.24 27.04
C ASP A 375 -2.22 -15.15 26.07
N ILE A 376 -2.44 -15.52 24.82
CA ILE A 376 -2.77 -14.57 23.74
C ILE A 376 -4.14 -13.89 23.96
N GLU A 377 -5.14 -14.64 24.44
CA GLU A 377 -6.49 -14.10 24.64
C GLU A 377 -6.52 -13.07 25.76
N SER A 378 -5.96 -13.40 26.92
CA SER A 378 -5.86 -12.48 28.05
C SER A 378 -5.01 -11.25 27.73
N ASN A 379 -3.96 -11.41 26.93
CA ASN A 379 -3.10 -10.31 26.50
C ASN A 379 -3.86 -9.32 25.57
N ILE A 380 -4.55 -9.83 24.56
CA ILE A 380 -5.39 -9.02 23.67
C ILE A 380 -6.51 -8.35 24.45
N HIS A 381 -7.19 -9.08 25.32
CA HIS A 381 -8.26 -8.54 26.16
C HIS A 381 -7.76 -7.40 27.05
N ALA A 382 -6.65 -7.59 27.76
CA ALA A 382 -6.07 -6.55 28.63
C ALA A 382 -5.64 -5.32 27.85
N GLY A 383 -5.00 -5.50 26.68
CA GLY A 383 -4.58 -4.42 25.81
C GLY A 383 -5.75 -3.57 25.31
N LEU A 384 -6.85 -4.20 24.84
CA LEU A 384 -8.01 -3.46 24.35
C LEU A 384 -8.79 -2.80 25.51
N LYS A 385 -8.90 -3.47 26.66
CA LYS A 385 -9.53 -2.87 27.84
C LYS A 385 -8.76 -1.65 28.32
N TYR A 386 -7.42 -1.70 28.28
CA TYR A 386 -6.58 -0.55 28.59
C TYR A 386 -6.73 0.57 27.54
N LEU A 387 -6.76 0.25 26.25
CA LEU A 387 -6.98 1.22 25.20
C LEU A 387 -8.36 1.90 25.36
N ARG A 388 -9.42 1.14 25.68
CA ARG A 388 -10.75 1.69 25.94
C ARG A 388 -10.74 2.60 27.18
N PHE A 389 -10.08 2.18 28.25
CA PHE A 389 -9.90 3.03 29.44
C PHE A 389 -9.19 4.36 29.12
N ILE A 390 -8.15 4.33 28.29
CA ILE A 390 -7.46 5.55 27.84
C ILE A 390 -8.44 6.44 27.05
N THR A 391 -9.16 5.86 26.09
CA THR A 391 -10.09 6.61 25.24
C THR A 391 -11.17 7.28 26.08
N ASP A 392 -11.89 6.52 26.91
CA ASP A 392 -13.00 7.04 27.75
C ASP A 392 -12.54 8.07 28.77
N ARG A 393 -11.34 7.91 29.30
CA ARG A 393 -10.86 8.78 30.36
C ARG A 393 -10.29 10.10 29.86
N TYR A 394 -9.69 10.09 28.67
CA TYR A 394 -8.85 11.21 28.23
C TYR A 394 -9.22 11.78 26.85
N PHE A 395 -10.00 11.05 26.07
CA PHE A 395 -10.34 11.42 24.69
C PHE A 395 -11.83 11.23 24.36
N ASP A 396 -12.67 11.11 25.37
CA ASP A 396 -14.12 11.19 25.27
C ASP A 396 -14.53 12.67 25.30
N ASP A 397 -14.48 13.30 24.13
CA ASP A 397 -14.66 14.74 23.92
C ASP A 397 -15.44 14.95 22.61
N ASP A 398 -16.57 15.63 22.69
CA ASP A 398 -17.46 15.92 21.54
C ASP A 398 -16.74 16.65 20.39
N ALA A 399 -15.60 17.28 20.64
CA ALA A 399 -14.77 17.93 19.62
C ALA A 399 -13.92 16.93 18.82
N LEU A 400 -13.74 15.69 19.30
CA LEU A 400 -12.97 14.64 18.65
C LEU A 400 -13.89 13.75 17.82
N ASP A 401 -13.56 13.54 16.56
CA ASP A 401 -14.12 12.41 15.82
C ASP A 401 -13.52 11.08 16.30
N ASP A 402 -14.23 9.97 16.07
CA ASP A 402 -13.83 8.63 16.50
C ASP A 402 -12.45 8.23 16.01
N PHE A 403 -12.07 8.67 14.80
CA PHE A 403 -10.77 8.35 14.21
C PHE A 403 -9.63 9.07 14.91
N ASN A 404 -9.74 10.38 15.15
CA ASN A 404 -8.72 11.14 15.88
C ASN A 404 -8.66 10.74 17.36
N ALA A 405 -9.81 10.46 18.01
CA ALA A 405 -9.84 9.90 19.36
C ALA A 405 -9.02 8.60 19.46
N MET A 406 -9.16 7.72 18.46
CA MET A 406 -8.39 6.48 18.37
C MET A 406 -6.88 6.74 18.18
N LEU A 407 -6.50 7.67 17.28
CA LEU A 407 -5.08 8.00 17.07
C LEU A 407 -4.45 8.59 18.35
N PHE A 408 -5.17 9.46 19.05
CA PHE A 408 -4.71 10.00 20.33
C PHE A 408 -4.59 8.92 21.41
N ALA A 409 -5.54 7.99 21.47
CA ALA A 409 -5.48 6.87 22.40
C ALA A 409 -4.27 5.96 22.11
N MET A 410 -3.97 5.68 20.84
CA MET A 410 -2.78 4.92 20.44
C MET A 410 -1.48 5.67 20.77
N ALA A 411 -1.42 6.97 20.48
CA ALA A 411 -0.28 7.80 20.87
C ALA A 411 -0.09 7.81 22.40
N ALA A 412 -1.20 7.84 23.14
CA ALA A 412 -1.19 7.80 24.62
C ALA A 412 -0.82 6.40 25.16
N TYR A 413 -1.18 5.34 24.47
CA TYR A 413 -0.77 3.98 24.81
C TYR A 413 0.76 3.85 24.78
N ASN A 414 1.39 4.42 23.75
CA ASN A 414 2.85 4.42 23.57
C ASN A 414 3.56 5.43 24.50
N ALA A 415 3.14 6.71 24.52
CA ALA A 415 3.86 7.81 25.17
C ALA A 415 3.32 8.19 26.54
N GLY A 416 2.15 7.68 26.92
CA GLY A 416 1.42 8.06 28.14
C GLY A 416 0.44 9.24 27.90
N PRO A 417 -0.78 9.15 28.49
CA PRO A 417 -1.86 10.10 28.21
C PRO A 417 -1.56 11.54 28.64
N ALA A 418 -0.84 11.74 29.72
CA ALA A 418 -0.51 13.08 30.22
C ALA A 418 0.34 13.89 29.21
N ARG A 419 1.23 13.21 28.46
CA ARG A 419 2.03 13.85 27.41
C ARG A 419 1.15 14.28 26.23
N ILE A 420 0.27 13.41 25.77
CA ILE A 420 -0.59 13.68 24.61
C ILE A 420 -1.58 14.80 24.91
N ILE A 421 -2.18 14.85 26.09
CA ILE A 421 -3.04 15.96 26.52
C ILE A 421 -2.25 17.29 26.51
N ARG A 422 -1.02 17.27 27.01
CA ARG A 422 -0.17 18.46 26.97
C ARG A 422 0.12 18.89 25.53
N PHE A 423 0.40 17.94 24.63
CA PHE A 423 0.70 18.27 23.22
C PHE A 423 -0.53 18.81 22.50
N ARG A 424 -1.75 18.34 22.79
CA ARG A 424 -2.99 18.93 22.27
C ARG A 424 -3.11 20.42 22.68
N ARG A 425 -2.83 20.73 23.95
CA ARG A 425 -2.86 22.12 24.43
C ARG A 425 -1.78 22.97 23.76
N GLU A 426 -0.53 22.50 23.67
CA GLU A 426 0.55 23.21 23.00
C GLU A 426 0.27 23.41 21.50
N ALA A 427 -0.42 22.48 20.84
CA ALA A 427 -0.87 22.63 19.46
C ALA A 427 -1.85 23.81 19.32
N ALA A 428 -2.85 23.88 20.19
CA ALA A 428 -3.79 25.02 20.22
C ALA A 428 -3.07 26.37 20.44
N GLU A 429 -2.14 26.42 21.39
CA GLU A 429 -1.32 27.62 21.67
C GLU A 429 -0.45 28.01 20.46
N SER A 430 -0.08 27.05 19.61
CA SER A 430 0.73 27.25 18.39
C SER A 430 -0.13 27.54 17.14
N GLY A 431 -1.45 27.68 17.28
CA GLY A 431 -2.36 27.90 16.16
C GLY A 431 -2.64 26.66 15.29
N LEU A 432 -2.31 25.46 15.79
CA LEU A 432 -2.64 24.17 15.18
C LEU A 432 -3.96 23.65 15.75
N ASN A 433 -4.61 22.72 15.03
CA ASN A 433 -5.84 22.11 15.53
C ASN A 433 -5.52 21.05 16.60
N PRO A 434 -5.97 21.22 17.87
CA PRO A 434 -5.69 20.28 18.96
C PRO A 434 -6.45 18.95 18.84
N ASP A 435 -7.47 18.90 17.97
CA ASP A 435 -8.35 17.76 17.81
C ASP A 435 -8.01 16.89 16.61
N ILE A 436 -6.91 17.22 15.90
CA ILE A 436 -6.41 16.48 14.76
C ILE A 436 -4.95 16.04 15.03
N TRP A 437 -4.69 14.74 14.88
CA TRP A 437 -3.35 14.20 15.06
C TRP A 437 -2.42 14.58 13.92
N PHE A 438 -2.70 14.12 12.69
CA PHE A 438 -1.81 14.29 11.55
C PHE A 438 -1.67 15.74 11.12
N GLY A 439 -0.41 16.18 10.97
CA GLY A 439 -0.08 17.55 10.56
C GLY A 439 -0.40 18.64 11.59
N ASN A 440 -0.87 18.28 12.80
CA ASN A 440 -1.19 19.18 13.89
C ASN A 440 -0.50 18.74 15.20
N VAL A 441 -1.15 17.94 16.05
CA VAL A 441 -0.55 17.51 17.32
C VAL A 441 0.68 16.63 17.08
N GLU A 442 0.73 15.90 15.99
CA GLU A 442 1.90 15.15 15.51
C GLU A 442 3.16 16.05 15.43
N ILE A 443 3.02 17.31 14.99
CA ILE A 443 4.14 18.26 14.88
C ILE A 443 4.71 18.57 16.28
N ILE A 444 3.82 18.83 17.24
CA ILE A 444 4.25 19.10 18.63
C ILE A 444 4.90 17.84 19.24
N ALA A 445 4.30 16.67 19.03
CA ALA A 445 4.88 15.41 19.48
C ALA A 445 6.28 15.18 18.92
N ALA A 446 6.48 15.41 17.61
CA ALA A 446 7.77 15.33 16.93
C ALA A 446 8.82 16.26 17.58
N GLN A 447 8.45 17.49 17.90
CA GLN A 447 9.33 18.49 18.53
C GLN A 447 9.67 18.16 20.00
N ARG A 448 8.76 17.53 20.75
CA ARG A 448 8.89 17.34 22.21
C ARG A 448 9.47 15.99 22.60
N ILE A 449 9.15 14.92 21.89
CA ILE A 449 9.55 13.55 22.22
C ILE A 449 10.23 12.80 21.06
N GLY A 450 10.46 13.49 19.96
CA GLY A 450 11.14 12.92 18.80
C GLY A 450 10.24 12.00 17.97
N ARG A 451 10.86 11.07 17.25
CA ARG A 451 10.18 10.31 16.21
C ARG A 451 9.39 9.08 16.68
N GLU A 452 9.69 8.53 17.85
CA GLU A 452 9.18 7.22 18.28
C GLU A 452 7.66 7.14 18.22
N THR A 453 6.96 8.02 18.96
CA THR A 453 5.49 8.04 18.98
C THR A 453 4.88 8.47 17.64
N VAL A 454 5.53 9.37 16.92
CA VAL A 454 5.09 9.81 15.59
C VAL A 454 5.15 8.65 14.57
N GLU A 455 6.27 7.93 14.57
CA GLU A 455 6.43 6.74 13.72
C GLU A 455 5.48 5.61 14.14
N TYR A 456 5.28 5.43 15.45
CA TYR A 456 4.36 4.44 15.99
C TYR A 456 2.93 4.63 15.45
N VAL A 457 2.34 5.81 15.62
CA VAL A 457 0.99 6.12 15.12
C VAL A 457 0.95 6.07 13.58
N GLY A 458 1.96 6.63 12.92
CA GLY A 458 2.06 6.62 11.47
C GLY A 458 2.15 5.22 10.85
N ASN A 459 2.87 4.30 11.49
CA ASN A 459 2.98 2.91 11.06
C ASN A 459 1.68 2.15 11.28
N ILE A 460 1.03 2.29 12.44
CA ILE A 460 -0.28 1.67 12.70
C ILE A 460 -1.27 2.11 11.63
N TYR A 461 -1.34 3.39 11.35
CA TYR A 461 -2.22 3.92 10.32
C TYR A 461 -1.93 3.32 8.93
N LYS A 462 -0.64 3.22 8.54
CA LYS A 462 -0.21 2.59 7.28
C LYS A 462 -0.63 1.11 7.20
N TYR A 463 -0.45 0.33 8.28
CA TYR A 463 -0.89 -1.07 8.34
C TYR A 463 -2.42 -1.18 8.29
N TYR A 464 -3.13 -0.34 9.02
CA TYR A 464 -4.59 -0.30 8.99
C TYR A 464 -5.14 -0.08 7.58
N LEU A 465 -4.63 0.92 6.87
CA LEU A 465 -5.00 1.16 5.48
C LEU A 465 -4.72 -0.04 4.59
N THR A 466 -3.54 -0.63 4.76
CA THR A 466 -3.15 -1.84 4.05
C THR A 466 -4.19 -2.94 4.26
N TYR A 467 -4.49 -3.30 5.51
CA TYR A 467 -5.40 -4.40 5.84
C TYR A 467 -6.82 -4.15 5.33
N ARG A 468 -7.32 -2.93 5.44
CA ARG A 468 -8.64 -2.54 4.96
C ARG A 468 -8.76 -2.67 3.44
N LEU A 469 -7.80 -2.11 2.72
CA LEU A 469 -7.76 -2.19 1.26
C LEU A 469 -7.60 -3.64 0.76
N PHE A 470 -6.83 -4.46 1.47
CA PHE A 470 -6.70 -5.89 1.14
C PHE A 470 -7.99 -6.66 1.39
N GLN A 471 -8.65 -6.46 2.53
CA GLN A 471 -9.91 -7.15 2.84
C GLN A 471 -10.96 -6.93 1.74
N GLU A 472 -11.08 -5.70 1.23
CA GLU A 472 -12.00 -5.36 0.13
C GLU A 472 -11.66 -6.10 -1.17
N LYS A 473 -10.36 -6.26 -1.49
CA LYS A 473 -9.91 -6.85 -2.75
C LYS A 473 -9.84 -8.37 -2.70
N ASP A 474 -9.37 -8.95 -1.60
CA ASP A 474 -9.25 -10.40 -1.47
C ASP A 474 -10.61 -11.09 -1.53
N ALA A 475 -11.62 -10.56 -0.86
CA ALA A 475 -12.97 -11.08 -0.92
C ALA A 475 -13.51 -11.15 -2.35
N ALA A 476 -13.30 -10.11 -3.16
CA ALA A 476 -13.69 -10.06 -4.56
C ALA A 476 -12.95 -11.11 -5.41
N LYS A 477 -11.63 -11.26 -5.17
CA LYS A 477 -10.77 -12.22 -5.88
C LYS A 477 -11.14 -13.66 -5.57
N GLN A 478 -11.38 -13.98 -4.30
CA GLN A 478 -11.79 -15.33 -3.85
C GLN A 478 -13.18 -15.72 -4.41
N ALA A 479 -14.13 -14.79 -4.36
CA ALA A 479 -15.45 -15.00 -4.95
C ALA A 479 -15.37 -15.31 -6.45
N LEU A 480 -14.52 -14.58 -7.16
CA LEU A 480 -14.31 -14.79 -8.59
C LEU A 480 -13.63 -16.14 -8.88
N LYS A 481 -12.56 -16.49 -8.14
CA LYS A 481 -11.89 -17.79 -8.31
C LYS A 481 -12.87 -18.95 -8.16
N ARG A 482 -13.74 -18.94 -7.15
CA ARG A 482 -14.80 -19.96 -6.96
C ARG A 482 -15.66 -20.14 -8.20
N GLN A 483 -16.06 -19.07 -8.90
CA GLN A 483 -16.84 -19.17 -10.12
C GLN A 483 -16.14 -19.93 -11.27
N TYR A 484 -14.80 -19.92 -11.30
CA TYR A 484 -14.02 -20.67 -12.30
C TYR A 484 -13.78 -22.12 -11.88
N TYR A 485 -13.64 -22.41 -10.58
CA TYR A 485 -13.41 -23.76 -10.07
C TYR A 485 -14.69 -24.61 -10.01
N ASP A 486 -15.87 -23.97 -9.91
CA ASP A 486 -17.17 -24.63 -9.83
C ASP A 486 -17.78 -24.90 -11.23
N ARG A 487 -17.08 -24.54 -12.33
CA ARG A 487 -17.48 -24.84 -13.72
C ARG A 487 -16.77 -26.07 -14.26
#